data_657d5b7f6e26fa7cdb355845570176ef
#
_entry.id   657d5b7f6e26fa7cdb355845570176ef
#
_cell.length_a   1.000
_cell.length_b   1.000
_cell.length_c   1.000
_cell.angle_alpha   90.00
_cell.angle_beta   90.00
_cell.angle_gamma   90.00
#
_symmetry.space_group_name_H-M   'P 1'
#
loop_
_entity.id
_entity.type
_entity.pdbx_description
1 polymer ?
#
loop_
_entity_poly.entity_id
_entity_poly.type
_entity_poly.pdbx_seq_one_letter_code
_entity_poly.pdbx_strand_id
1 'polypeptide(L)'
;MARVAARLSTDGKQSTHPVDEVLPLPKLALYGFQHVLAFYAGAVIVPIIVGSALKLSPEQLVYLINADLFTCGIASIIQAWGIGRIGARLPLIQGVTFTAVSPMIAIGLGAGGGTAALLVIYGAVITAGIATFAFAWLPAKAFRTVMRLFPPVVTGTVITVLGIVLIPVGLNDAAGGLGSPDFGEPKHFAYAGGTMLFILVLMKLGRPFLSSIAILLGLVAGTAVAFLLGDAKFGDVGKSDWIGVTTPFHFGVPKFEWFPIVLMLIVMLITMVETTGDTYAVGDIVGKEVDSETVARALRADGAATALGGVLNSFPYVAFAENVGLVRMTKVKSRFVVVAAGVFMIVLGLLPKAAAIVAAVPHGVLGGAATVMFAMVALAGIQTLGKVDLKEEKNALIVGVSLAFALLPATVPVFFSKHMDADLSSLLNSGVTLGATAAIVLNLIFNGLAKDDAHGAPEAGARALGEAEADTAPGSGTDADAIVPEASAPEAPAAVPAQAAAPAPSAAKADDADPTPSPSAP
;
A
#
# COMPACT_ATOMS: atom_id res chain seq x y z
N MET A 1 -37.35 -22.53 -14.53
CA MET A 1 -37.48 -21.87 -15.83
C MET A 1 -38.59 -20.84 -15.78
N ALA A 2 -38.32 -19.58 -15.58
CA ALA A 2 -39.14 -18.38 -15.79
C ALA A 2 -38.78 -17.33 -14.75
N ARG A 3 -37.80 -16.50 -15.06
CA ARG A 3 -37.58 -15.10 -14.60
C ARG A 3 -36.25 -14.55 -15.10
N VAL A 4 -35.96 -14.79 -16.38
CA VAL A 4 -35.07 -13.90 -17.16
C VAL A 4 -35.99 -13.17 -18.12
N ALA A 5 -36.89 -12.33 -17.58
CA ALA A 5 -37.58 -11.35 -18.39
C ALA A 5 -36.60 -10.19 -18.60
N ALA A 6 -35.95 -10.18 -19.75
CA ALA A 6 -35.26 -9.01 -20.26
C ALA A 6 -36.22 -7.81 -20.15
N ARG A 7 -35.90 -6.83 -19.31
CA ARG A 7 -36.48 -5.49 -19.43
C ARG A 7 -35.90 -4.87 -20.70
N LEU A 8 -36.55 -5.07 -21.79
CA LEU A 8 -36.42 -4.24 -22.99
C LEU A 8 -36.90 -2.85 -22.58
N SER A 9 -36.02 -1.91 -22.41
CA SER A 9 -36.40 -0.51 -22.35
C SER A 9 -36.93 -0.12 -23.72
N THR A 10 -37.99 0.66 -23.76
CA THR A 10 -38.75 1.11 -24.94
C THR A 10 -37.91 1.90 -25.95
N ASP A 11 -36.59 2.05 -25.75
CA ASP A 11 -35.68 2.81 -26.63
C ASP A 11 -34.65 1.97 -27.40
N GLY A 12 -34.78 0.66 -27.45
CA GLY A 12 -33.93 -0.18 -28.32
C GLY A 12 -32.40 -0.11 -28.10
N LYS A 13 -31.90 0.61 -27.05
CA LYS A 13 -30.52 0.60 -26.62
C LYS A 13 -30.32 -0.54 -25.64
N GLN A 14 -29.56 -1.56 -26.00
CA GLN A 14 -29.02 -2.51 -25.05
C GLN A 14 -28.42 -1.71 -23.88
N SER A 15 -28.91 -1.91 -22.66
CA SER A 15 -28.36 -1.28 -21.47
C SER A 15 -26.93 -1.80 -21.30
N THR A 16 -25.94 -1.01 -21.68
CA THR A 16 -24.54 -1.34 -21.42
C THR A 16 -24.33 -1.37 -19.90
N HIS A 17 -23.52 -2.34 -19.42
CA HIS A 17 -23.21 -2.41 -18.00
C HIS A 17 -22.63 -1.07 -17.51
N PRO A 18 -22.97 -0.55 -16.32
CA PRO A 18 -22.49 0.75 -15.81
C PRO A 18 -20.96 0.94 -15.85
N VAL A 19 -20.19 -0.15 -15.79
CA VAL A 19 -18.73 -0.15 -15.96
C VAL A 19 -18.31 0.33 -17.35
N ASP A 20 -19.09 0.04 -18.37
CA ASP A 20 -18.78 0.37 -19.76
C ASP A 20 -19.48 1.68 -20.22
N GLU A 21 -20.13 2.39 -19.31
CA GLU A 21 -20.74 3.69 -19.58
C GLU A 21 -19.66 4.77 -19.79
N VAL A 22 -19.75 5.48 -20.91
CA VAL A 22 -18.91 6.64 -21.19
C VAL A 22 -19.62 7.89 -20.70
N LEU A 23 -19.15 8.44 -19.59
CA LEU A 23 -19.70 9.66 -19.02
C LEU A 23 -19.36 10.88 -19.90
N PRO A 24 -20.16 11.98 -19.82
CA PRO A 24 -19.81 13.25 -20.47
C PRO A 24 -18.41 13.74 -20.07
N LEU A 25 -17.66 14.31 -21.00
CA LEU A 25 -16.27 14.73 -20.82
C LEU A 25 -16.02 15.55 -19.54
N PRO A 26 -16.85 16.54 -19.13
CA PRO A 26 -16.64 17.27 -17.89
C PRO A 26 -16.71 16.37 -16.65
N LYS A 27 -17.61 15.37 -16.63
CA LYS A 27 -17.71 14.40 -15.52
C LYS A 27 -16.53 13.43 -15.53
N LEU A 28 -16.09 12.93 -16.70
CA LEU A 28 -14.90 12.12 -16.82
C LEU A 28 -13.67 12.85 -16.29
N ALA A 29 -13.49 14.11 -16.67
CA ALA A 29 -12.39 14.94 -16.19
C ALA A 29 -12.44 15.16 -14.68
N LEU A 30 -13.62 15.52 -14.15
CA LEU A 30 -13.79 15.75 -12.71
C LEU A 30 -13.49 14.50 -11.88
N TYR A 31 -14.13 13.38 -12.21
CA TYR A 31 -13.93 12.14 -11.47
C TYR A 31 -12.54 11.54 -11.71
N GLY A 32 -12.00 11.63 -12.93
CA GLY A 32 -10.62 11.23 -13.22
C GLY A 32 -9.61 12.03 -12.38
N PHE A 33 -9.80 13.33 -12.26
CA PHE A 33 -8.98 14.18 -11.40
C PHE A 33 -9.12 13.83 -9.91
N GLN A 34 -10.32 13.49 -9.44
CA GLN A 34 -10.52 13.00 -8.06
C GLN A 34 -9.73 11.71 -7.80
N HIS A 35 -9.73 10.78 -8.76
CA HIS A 35 -8.90 9.57 -8.65
C HIS A 35 -7.41 9.91 -8.54
N VAL A 36 -6.92 10.86 -9.35
CA VAL A 36 -5.53 11.30 -9.26
C VAL A 36 -5.22 11.90 -7.89
N LEU A 37 -6.07 12.78 -7.36
CA LEU A 37 -5.85 13.39 -6.05
C LEU A 37 -5.77 12.36 -4.91
N ALA A 38 -6.61 11.34 -4.94
CA ALA A 38 -6.62 10.28 -3.92
C ALA A 38 -5.36 9.38 -4.00
N PHE A 39 -4.89 9.13 -5.20
CA PHE A 39 -3.79 8.23 -5.51
C PHE A 39 -2.40 8.91 -5.45
N TYR A 40 -2.33 10.21 -5.76
CA TYR A 40 -1.10 10.94 -6.06
C TYR A 40 -0.04 10.82 -4.96
N ALA A 41 -0.45 11.00 -3.70
CA ALA A 41 0.47 10.91 -2.57
C ALA A 41 1.14 9.52 -2.50
N GLY A 42 0.36 8.45 -2.67
CA GLY A 42 0.87 7.08 -2.69
C GLY A 42 1.85 6.84 -3.84
N ALA A 43 1.54 7.34 -5.04
CA ALA A 43 2.40 7.18 -6.20
C ALA A 43 3.77 7.84 -6.02
N VAL A 44 3.81 9.10 -5.57
CA VAL A 44 5.08 9.85 -5.48
C VAL A 44 5.95 9.48 -4.29
N ILE A 45 5.38 8.93 -3.22
CA ILE A 45 6.14 8.55 -2.02
C ILE A 45 7.16 7.44 -2.33
N VAL A 46 6.82 6.44 -3.15
CA VAL A 46 7.73 5.33 -3.45
C VAL A 46 9.01 5.80 -4.15
N PRO A 47 8.96 6.53 -5.29
CA PRO A 47 10.17 7.04 -5.92
C PRO A 47 10.99 7.97 -5.02
N ILE A 48 10.35 8.77 -4.14
CA ILE A 48 11.06 9.64 -3.21
C ILE A 48 11.81 8.82 -2.16
N ILE A 49 11.16 7.85 -1.51
CA ILE A 49 11.78 7.01 -0.47
C ILE A 49 12.93 6.20 -1.05
N VAL A 50 12.72 5.54 -2.19
CA VAL A 50 13.76 4.74 -2.84
C VAL A 50 14.90 5.63 -3.32
N GLY A 51 14.60 6.75 -3.99
CA GLY A 51 15.59 7.70 -4.46
C GLY A 51 16.44 8.32 -3.35
N SER A 52 15.81 8.69 -2.24
CA SER A 52 16.49 9.21 -1.05
C SER A 52 17.38 8.16 -0.41
N ALA A 53 16.88 6.93 -0.21
CA ALA A 53 17.65 5.82 0.35
C ALA A 53 18.89 5.47 -0.50
N LEU A 54 18.79 5.59 -1.83
CA LEU A 54 19.87 5.37 -2.77
C LEU A 54 20.78 6.60 -2.96
N LYS A 55 20.48 7.73 -2.30
CA LYS A 55 21.21 9.00 -2.40
C LYS A 55 21.29 9.55 -3.83
N LEU A 56 20.16 9.53 -4.54
CA LEU A 56 20.05 10.13 -5.85
C LEU A 56 20.14 11.66 -5.78
N SER A 57 20.66 12.29 -6.84
CA SER A 57 20.64 13.75 -6.92
C SER A 57 19.20 14.29 -7.08
N PRO A 58 18.95 15.57 -6.73
CA PRO A 58 17.63 16.17 -6.91
C PRO A 58 17.09 16.05 -8.34
N GLU A 59 17.94 16.20 -9.35
CA GLU A 59 17.56 16.08 -10.76
C GLU A 59 17.16 14.63 -11.11
N GLN A 60 17.90 13.65 -10.59
CA GLN A 60 17.60 12.24 -10.78
C GLN A 60 16.29 11.86 -10.09
N LEU A 61 16.03 12.42 -8.91
CA LEU A 61 14.79 12.21 -8.18
C LEU A 61 13.58 12.79 -8.93
N VAL A 62 13.71 14.02 -9.46
CA VAL A 62 12.68 14.64 -10.30
C VAL A 62 12.38 13.77 -11.52
N TYR A 63 13.42 13.26 -12.19
CA TYR A 63 13.24 12.37 -13.34
C TYR A 63 12.52 11.07 -12.95
N LEU A 64 12.90 10.49 -11.81
CA LEU A 64 12.31 9.25 -11.30
C LEU A 64 10.81 9.42 -10.99
N ILE A 65 10.43 10.53 -10.35
CA ILE A 65 9.01 10.87 -10.07
C ILE A 65 8.22 11.04 -11.38
N ASN A 66 8.81 11.74 -12.37
CA ASN A 66 8.16 11.91 -13.68
C ASN A 66 7.98 10.58 -14.41
N ALA A 67 9.03 9.75 -14.43
CA ALA A 67 9.00 8.43 -15.03
C ALA A 67 7.92 7.54 -14.42
N ASP A 68 7.79 7.61 -13.10
CA ASP A 68 6.79 6.86 -12.37
C ASP A 68 5.36 7.32 -12.72
N LEU A 69 5.05 8.61 -12.60
CA LEU A 69 3.73 9.14 -12.92
C LEU A 69 3.35 8.88 -14.39
N PHE A 70 4.30 9.03 -15.31
CA PHE A 70 4.08 8.76 -16.73
C PHE A 70 3.70 7.29 -16.96
N THR A 71 4.45 6.38 -16.35
CA THR A 71 4.23 4.94 -16.48
C THR A 71 2.95 4.50 -15.76
N CYS A 72 2.66 5.06 -14.56
CA CYS A 72 1.38 4.86 -13.86
C CYS A 72 0.18 5.18 -14.75
N GLY A 73 0.26 6.29 -15.48
CA GLY A 73 -0.81 6.68 -16.39
C GLY A 73 -1.02 5.67 -17.52
N ILE A 74 0.06 5.21 -18.15
CA ILE A 74 0.00 4.19 -19.21
C ILE A 74 -0.55 2.87 -18.64
N ALA A 75 -0.04 2.43 -17.49
CA ALA A 75 -0.46 1.20 -16.82
C ALA A 75 -1.95 1.22 -16.46
N SER A 76 -2.44 2.33 -15.90
CA SER A 76 -3.86 2.52 -15.55
C SER A 76 -4.77 2.51 -16.79
N ILE A 77 -4.34 3.13 -17.87
CA ILE A 77 -5.07 3.07 -19.15
C ILE A 77 -5.13 1.62 -19.66
N ILE A 78 -4.01 0.90 -19.68
CA ILE A 78 -3.98 -0.51 -20.10
C ILE A 78 -4.93 -1.35 -19.24
N GLN A 79 -4.91 -1.16 -17.91
CA GLN A 79 -5.74 -1.92 -16.99
C GLN A 79 -7.24 -1.65 -17.19
N ALA A 80 -7.64 -0.39 -17.28
CA ALA A 80 -9.05 0.00 -17.33
C ALA A 80 -9.64 -0.07 -18.75
N TRP A 81 -8.90 0.32 -19.79
CA TRP A 81 -9.36 0.22 -21.19
C TRP A 81 -9.37 -1.23 -21.66
N GLY A 82 -8.28 -1.93 -21.39
CA GLY A 82 -8.04 -3.28 -21.82
C GLY A 82 -7.63 -3.39 -23.28
N ILE A 83 -6.47 -3.98 -23.54
CA ILE A 83 -5.92 -4.21 -24.88
C ILE A 83 -5.95 -5.72 -25.17
N GLY A 84 -6.84 -6.16 -26.03
CA GLY A 84 -7.04 -7.59 -26.31
C GLY A 84 -7.39 -8.37 -25.02
N ARG A 85 -6.49 -9.23 -24.56
CA ARG A 85 -6.61 -10.04 -23.34
C ARG A 85 -5.77 -9.49 -22.16
N ILE A 86 -5.34 -8.24 -22.19
CA ILE A 86 -4.60 -7.55 -21.15
C ILE A 86 -5.51 -6.47 -20.56
N GLY A 87 -5.55 -6.35 -19.21
CA GLY A 87 -6.39 -5.40 -18.50
C GLY A 87 -7.77 -5.94 -18.11
N ALA A 88 -8.16 -5.73 -16.85
CA ALA A 88 -9.39 -6.23 -16.24
C ALA A 88 -10.66 -5.61 -16.84
N ARG A 89 -10.56 -4.43 -17.45
CA ARG A 89 -11.70 -3.61 -17.90
C ARG A 89 -12.65 -3.26 -16.76
N LEU A 90 -12.05 -2.91 -15.63
CA LEU A 90 -12.67 -2.44 -14.40
C LEU A 90 -12.08 -1.08 -14.01
N PRO A 91 -12.73 -0.28 -13.17
CA PRO A 91 -12.17 0.98 -12.68
C PRO A 91 -11.07 0.74 -11.63
N LEU A 92 -9.96 0.13 -12.06
CA LEU A 92 -8.75 -0.16 -11.28
C LEU A 92 -7.61 0.75 -11.75
N ILE A 93 -7.05 1.53 -10.85
CA ILE A 93 -5.82 2.30 -11.08
C ILE A 93 -4.61 1.40 -10.83
N GLN A 94 -3.57 1.61 -11.60
CA GLN A 94 -2.26 1.00 -11.42
C GLN A 94 -1.28 1.99 -10.80
N GLY A 95 -0.56 1.57 -9.78
CA GLY A 95 0.50 2.35 -9.17
C GLY A 95 1.67 1.49 -8.75
N VAL A 96 2.76 2.12 -8.36
CA VAL A 96 3.94 1.42 -7.85
C VAL A 96 3.61 0.75 -6.52
N THR A 97 3.93 -0.54 -6.42
CA THR A 97 3.66 -1.31 -5.20
C THR A 97 4.58 -0.91 -4.04
N PHE A 98 3.99 -0.73 -2.86
CA PHE A 98 4.75 -0.55 -1.62
C PHE A 98 5.51 -1.81 -1.21
N THR A 99 5.06 -2.98 -1.64
CA THR A 99 5.70 -4.28 -1.39
C THR A 99 7.13 -4.32 -1.92
N ALA A 100 7.43 -3.57 -2.98
CA ALA A 100 8.76 -3.50 -3.57
C ALA A 100 9.73 -2.54 -2.85
N VAL A 101 9.25 -1.60 -2.01
CA VAL A 101 10.08 -0.53 -1.43
C VAL A 101 11.27 -1.08 -0.63
N SER A 102 11.01 -1.91 0.38
CA SER A 102 12.07 -2.51 1.20
C SER A 102 13.02 -3.40 0.39
N PRO A 103 12.52 -4.31 -0.48
CA PRO A 103 13.36 -5.06 -1.40
C PRO A 103 14.24 -4.21 -2.32
N MET A 104 13.69 -3.15 -2.93
CA MET A 104 14.45 -2.25 -3.79
C MET A 104 15.55 -1.51 -3.05
N ILE A 105 15.26 -1.04 -1.82
CA ILE A 105 16.26 -0.41 -0.96
C ILE A 105 17.37 -1.42 -0.61
N ALA A 106 17.02 -2.66 -0.25
CA ALA A 106 17.99 -3.70 0.07
C ALA A 106 18.90 -4.02 -1.14
N ILE A 107 18.32 -4.23 -2.32
CA ILE A 107 19.06 -4.43 -3.58
C ILE A 107 19.97 -3.22 -3.84
N GLY A 108 19.42 -2.04 -3.73
CA GLY A 108 20.13 -0.81 -4.07
C GLY A 108 21.30 -0.51 -3.15
N LEU A 109 21.15 -0.72 -1.84
CA LEU A 109 22.23 -0.56 -0.88
C LEU A 109 23.30 -1.65 -1.06
N GLY A 110 22.91 -2.90 -1.35
CA GLY A 110 23.82 -3.98 -1.70
C GLY A 110 24.64 -3.69 -2.95
N ALA A 111 24.08 -2.97 -3.94
CA ALA A 111 24.74 -2.55 -5.16
C ALA A 111 25.54 -1.22 -5.02
N GLY A 112 25.65 -0.66 -3.81
CA GLY A 112 26.46 0.53 -3.52
C GLY A 112 25.72 1.87 -3.69
N GLY A 113 24.41 1.88 -3.91
CA GLY A 113 23.60 3.09 -4.05
C GLY A 113 23.75 3.81 -5.40
N GLY A 114 23.17 5.00 -5.52
CA GLY A 114 23.24 5.83 -6.71
C GLY A 114 22.59 5.21 -7.95
N THR A 115 22.96 5.71 -9.13
CA THR A 115 22.43 5.23 -10.41
C THR A 115 22.82 3.78 -10.72
N ALA A 116 23.99 3.32 -10.26
CA ALA A 116 24.41 1.94 -10.46
C ALA A 116 23.44 0.94 -9.81
N ALA A 117 22.91 1.29 -8.65
CA ALA A 117 21.89 0.52 -7.94
C ALA A 117 20.57 0.45 -8.72
N LEU A 118 20.15 1.56 -9.35
CA LEU A 118 18.95 1.58 -10.18
C LEU A 118 19.02 0.60 -11.34
N LEU A 119 20.22 0.44 -11.97
CA LEU A 119 20.39 -0.48 -13.09
C LEU A 119 20.14 -1.94 -12.67
N VAL A 120 20.55 -2.32 -11.47
CA VAL A 120 20.28 -3.66 -10.91
C VAL A 120 18.80 -3.83 -10.58
N ILE A 121 18.19 -2.82 -9.96
CA ILE A 121 16.76 -2.81 -9.67
C ILE A 121 15.96 -2.96 -10.96
N TYR A 122 16.25 -2.18 -12.02
CA TYR A 122 15.51 -2.26 -13.28
C TYR A 122 15.66 -3.62 -13.97
N GLY A 123 16.85 -4.23 -13.93
CA GLY A 123 17.03 -5.59 -14.45
C GLY A 123 16.13 -6.60 -13.75
N ALA A 124 16.05 -6.52 -12.43
CA ALA A 124 15.18 -7.37 -11.63
C ALA A 124 13.68 -7.09 -11.91
N VAL A 125 13.28 -5.81 -11.98
CA VAL A 125 11.91 -5.37 -12.27
C VAL A 125 11.44 -5.86 -13.65
N ILE A 126 12.25 -5.65 -14.70
CA ILE A 126 11.93 -6.12 -16.06
C ILE A 126 11.72 -7.63 -16.07
N THR A 127 12.64 -8.38 -15.47
CA THR A 127 12.58 -9.85 -15.46
C THR A 127 11.35 -10.34 -14.70
N ALA A 128 11.07 -9.77 -13.53
CA ALA A 128 9.92 -10.13 -12.72
C ALA A 128 8.60 -9.73 -13.40
N GLY A 129 8.55 -8.59 -14.08
CA GLY A 129 7.39 -8.18 -14.87
C GLY A 129 7.10 -9.14 -16.03
N ILE A 130 8.13 -9.52 -16.79
CA ILE A 130 7.99 -10.51 -17.87
C ILE A 130 7.54 -11.86 -17.32
N ALA A 131 8.11 -12.31 -16.20
CA ALA A 131 7.74 -13.57 -15.56
C ALA A 131 6.27 -13.55 -15.09
N THR A 132 5.81 -12.46 -14.46
CA THR A 132 4.41 -12.28 -14.05
C THR A 132 3.47 -12.27 -15.25
N PHE A 133 3.84 -11.54 -16.31
CA PHE A 133 3.08 -11.53 -17.55
C PHE A 133 2.94 -12.94 -18.14
N ALA A 134 4.04 -13.69 -18.24
CA ALA A 134 4.05 -15.06 -18.75
C ALA A 134 3.24 -15.99 -17.85
N PHE A 135 3.38 -15.87 -16.52
CA PHE A 135 2.61 -16.64 -15.54
C PHE A 135 1.10 -16.46 -15.71
N ALA A 136 0.63 -15.23 -15.96
CA ALA A 136 -0.79 -14.93 -16.14
C ALA A 136 -1.38 -15.48 -17.45
N TRP A 137 -0.57 -16.07 -18.32
CA TRP A 137 -1.01 -16.86 -19.50
C TRP A 137 -1.10 -18.36 -19.23
N LEU A 138 -0.68 -18.82 -18.06
CA LEU A 138 -0.81 -20.24 -17.71
C LEU A 138 -2.27 -20.66 -17.61
N PRO A 139 -2.57 -21.96 -17.82
CA PRO A 139 -3.92 -22.47 -17.65
C PRO A 139 -4.47 -22.17 -16.26
N ALA A 140 -5.78 -21.88 -16.17
CA ALA A 140 -6.46 -21.53 -14.92
C ALA A 140 -6.21 -22.52 -13.76
N LYS A 141 -5.93 -23.81 -14.07
CA LYS A 141 -5.56 -24.82 -13.06
C LYS A 141 -4.22 -24.51 -12.39
N ALA A 142 -3.20 -24.14 -13.16
CA ALA A 142 -1.88 -23.79 -12.61
C ALA A 142 -1.95 -22.50 -11.79
N PHE A 143 -2.68 -21.51 -12.29
CA PHE A 143 -2.94 -20.27 -11.57
C PHE A 143 -3.63 -20.52 -10.21
N ARG A 144 -4.72 -21.28 -10.19
CA ARG A 144 -5.40 -21.66 -8.95
C ARG A 144 -4.49 -22.39 -7.96
N THR A 145 -3.58 -23.24 -8.44
CA THR A 145 -2.63 -23.94 -7.56
C THR A 145 -1.73 -22.96 -6.81
N VAL A 146 -1.23 -21.92 -7.48
CA VAL A 146 -0.40 -20.89 -6.82
C VAL A 146 -1.22 -20.05 -5.86
N MET A 147 -2.44 -19.66 -6.24
CA MET A 147 -3.32 -18.89 -5.35
C MET A 147 -3.67 -19.64 -4.05
N ARG A 148 -3.66 -20.97 -4.05
CA ARG A 148 -3.84 -21.80 -2.85
C ARG A 148 -2.70 -21.68 -1.82
N LEU A 149 -1.56 -21.11 -2.19
CA LEU A 149 -0.49 -20.76 -1.26
C LEU A 149 -0.83 -19.54 -0.39
N PHE A 150 -1.83 -18.76 -0.81
CA PHE A 150 -2.20 -17.49 -0.19
C PHE A 150 -3.63 -17.49 0.40
N PRO A 151 -3.93 -18.42 1.35
CA PRO A 151 -5.18 -18.32 2.10
C PRO A 151 -5.23 -17.03 2.91
N PRO A 152 -6.40 -16.61 3.45
CA PRO A 152 -6.55 -15.36 4.19
C PRO A 152 -5.55 -15.16 5.33
N VAL A 153 -5.12 -16.23 6.01
CA VAL A 153 -4.08 -16.15 7.06
C VAL A 153 -2.73 -15.70 6.49
N VAL A 154 -2.32 -16.23 5.32
CA VAL A 154 -1.07 -15.82 4.67
C VAL A 154 -1.20 -14.41 4.10
N THR A 155 -2.27 -14.13 3.36
CA THR A 155 -2.50 -12.81 2.74
C THR A 155 -2.56 -11.72 3.79
N GLY A 156 -3.36 -11.90 4.85
CA GLY A 156 -3.47 -10.93 5.94
C GLY A 156 -2.14 -10.74 6.69
N THR A 157 -1.39 -11.83 6.93
CA THR A 157 -0.06 -11.75 7.54
C THR A 157 0.91 -10.95 6.67
N VAL A 158 0.97 -11.24 5.37
CA VAL A 158 1.88 -10.57 4.44
C VAL A 158 1.59 -9.07 4.33
N ILE A 159 0.31 -8.67 4.22
CA ILE A 159 -0.08 -7.25 4.18
C ILE A 159 0.24 -6.56 5.52
N THR A 160 0.01 -7.23 6.66
CA THR A 160 0.36 -6.71 7.98
C THR A 160 1.88 -6.50 8.11
N VAL A 161 2.66 -7.51 7.72
CA VAL A 161 4.14 -7.45 7.64
C VAL A 161 4.59 -6.27 6.80
N LEU A 162 4.00 -6.12 5.60
CA LEU A 162 4.33 -5.02 4.69
C LEU A 162 4.19 -3.66 5.38
N GLY A 163 3.04 -3.39 5.96
CA GLY A 163 2.81 -2.11 6.65
C GLY A 163 3.76 -1.90 7.83
N ILE A 164 3.94 -2.91 8.70
CA ILE A 164 4.80 -2.81 9.88
C ILE A 164 6.28 -2.60 9.51
N VAL A 165 6.78 -3.31 8.50
CA VAL A 165 8.18 -3.20 8.05
C VAL A 165 8.47 -1.84 7.41
N LEU A 166 7.47 -1.18 6.82
CA LEU A 166 7.63 0.13 6.20
C LEU A 166 7.48 1.29 7.20
N ILE A 167 6.85 1.09 8.38
CA ILE A 167 6.76 2.14 9.42
C ILE A 167 8.14 2.71 9.80
N PRO A 168 9.19 1.91 10.08
CA PRO A 168 10.53 2.44 10.34
C PRO A 168 11.10 3.27 9.19
N VAL A 169 10.77 2.96 7.93
CA VAL A 169 11.20 3.76 6.77
C VAL A 169 10.57 5.16 6.82
N GLY A 170 9.25 5.23 7.08
CA GLY A 170 8.56 6.51 7.29
C GLY A 170 9.10 7.28 8.50
N LEU A 171 9.39 6.60 9.61
CA LEU A 171 9.95 7.23 10.82
C LEU A 171 11.38 7.75 10.62
N ASN A 172 12.19 7.09 9.81
CA ASN A 172 13.52 7.60 9.44
C ASN A 172 13.43 8.89 8.61
N ASP A 173 12.46 8.95 7.68
CA ASP A 173 12.18 10.21 6.98
C ASP A 173 11.60 11.28 7.93
N ALA A 174 10.73 10.89 8.86
CA ALA A 174 10.21 11.77 9.90
C ALA A 174 11.31 12.36 10.81
N ALA A 175 12.44 11.68 10.93
CA ALA A 175 13.62 12.15 11.63
C ALA A 175 14.57 13.02 10.78
N GLY A 176 14.26 13.26 9.51
CA GLY A 176 15.06 14.09 8.61
C GLY A 176 15.76 13.35 7.47
N GLY A 177 15.50 12.02 7.33
CA GLY A 177 16.12 11.17 6.32
C GLY A 177 17.47 10.59 6.74
N LEU A 178 17.66 9.29 6.53
CA LEU A 178 18.88 8.59 6.92
C LEU A 178 20.12 9.16 6.23
N GLY A 179 21.12 9.55 7.04
CA GLY A 179 22.39 10.10 6.57
C GLY A 179 22.35 11.59 6.28
N SER A 180 21.26 12.29 6.59
CA SER A 180 21.19 13.75 6.64
C SER A 180 22.02 14.29 7.80
N PRO A 181 22.73 15.44 7.61
CA PRO A 181 23.49 16.06 8.70
C PRO A 181 22.64 16.51 9.90
N ASP A 182 21.36 16.80 9.67
CA ASP A 182 20.37 17.26 10.64
C ASP A 182 19.41 16.14 11.08
N PHE A 183 19.79 14.88 10.84
CA PHE A 183 19.00 13.72 11.29
C PHE A 183 18.77 13.74 12.81
N GLY A 184 17.50 13.61 13.19
CA GLY A 184 17.08 13.61 14.60
C GLY A 184 16.85 15.00 15.19
N GLU A 185 16.99 16.09 14.44
CA GLU A 185 16.65 17.41 14.94
C GLU A 185 15.15 17.54 15.28
N PRO A 186 14.81 18.23 16.39
CA PRO A 186 13.42 18.38 16.84
C PRO A 186 12.48 18.98 15.78
N LYS A 187 13.00 19.82 14.88
CA LYS A 187 12.21 20.43 13.80
C LYS A 187 11.55 19.38 12.88
N HIS A 188 12.28 18.29 12.57
CA HIS A 188 11.77 17.23 11.70
C HIS A 188 10.61 16.49 12.36
N PHE A 189 10.72 16.19 13.65
CA PHE A 189 9.63 15.59 14.42
C PHE A 189 8.43 16.53 14.57
N ALA A 190 8.66 17.84 14.67
CA ALA A 190 7.57 18.82 14.68
C ALA A 190 6.81 18.83 13.36
N TYR A 191 7.50 18.81 12.20
CA TYR A 191 6.87 18.70 10.88
C TYR A 191 6.14 17.37 10.73
N ALA A 192 6.76 16.27 11.10
CA ALA A 192 6.14 14.94 11.02
C ALA A 192 4.89 14.85 11.89
N GLY A 193 4.98 15.23 13.17
CA GLY A 193 3.87 15.21 14.11
C GLY A 193 2.73 16.15 13.69
N GLY A 194 3.06 17.36 13.24
CA GLY A 194 2.09 18.32 12.71
C GLY A 194 1.35 17.80 11.47
N THR A 195 2.08 17.19 10.52
CA THR A 195 1.51 16.58 9.32
C THR A 195 0.61 15.40 9.68
N MET A 196 1.07 14.49 10.55
CA MET A 196 0.28 13.35 11.02
C MET A 196 -1.01 13.80 11.70
N LEU A 197 -0.90 14.77 12.63
CA LEU A 197 -2.06 15.31 13.34
C LEU A 197 -3.07 15.93 12.37
N PHE A 198 -2.60 16.71 11.40
CA PHE A 198 -3.47 17.31 10.40
C PHE A 198 -4.20 16.27 9.56
N ILE A 199 -3.50 15.21 9.09
CA ILE A 199 -4.11 14.08 8.38
C ILE A 199 -5.19 13.42 9.24
N LEU A 200 -4.88 13.10 10.51
CA LEU A 200 -5.83 12.46 11.43
C LEU A 200 -7.07 13.33 11.70
N VAL A 201 -6.90 14.65 11.82
CA VAL A 201 -8.02 15.59 11.96
C VAL A 201 -8.90 15.58 10.71
N LEU A 202 -8.31 15.59 9.51
CA LEU A 202 -9.08 15.51 8.26
C LEU A 202 -9.86 14.19 8.16
N MET A 203 -9.25 13.08 8.53
CA MET A 203 -9.93 11.77 8.57
C MET A 203 -11.07 11.77 9.59
N LYS A 204 -10.87 12.38 10.78
CA LYS A 204 -11.89 12.49 11.83
C LYS A 204 -13.09 13.38 11.42
N LEU A 205 -12.89 14.37 10.55
CA LEU A 205 -13.98 15.24 10.07
C LEU A 205 -15.07 14.49 9.29
N GLY A 206 -14.83 13.21 8.95
CA GLY A 206 -15.82 12.26 8.47
C GLY A 206 -16.43 12.56 7.09
N ARG A 207 -15.86 13.49 6.32
CA ARG A 207 -16.26 13.71 4.93
C ARG A 207 -15.48 12.74 4.04
N PRO A 208 -16.15 11.77 3.42
CA PRO A 208 -15.46 10.66 2.73
C PRO A 208 -14.42 11.11 1.71
N PHE A 209 -14.75 12.08 0.86
CA PHE A 209 -13.80 12.64 -0.11
C PHE A 209 -12.59 13.30 0.56
N LEU A 210 -12.80 14.02 1.65
CA LEU A 210 -11.72 14.67 2.39
C LEU A 210 -10.78 13.64 3.02
N SER A 211 -11.32 12.55 3.55
CA SER A 211 -10.53 11.42 4.06
C SER A 211 -9.68 10.77 2.97
N SER A 212 -10.21 10.58 1.76
CA SER A 212 -9.46 9.93 0.66
C SER A 212 -8.29 10.76 0.16
N ILE A 213 -8.30 12.08 0.33
CA ILE A 213 -7.21 12.99 -0.07
C ILE A 213 -6.44 13.55 1.13
N ALA A 214 -6.69 13.05 2.35
CA ALA A 214 -6.12 13.59 3.58
C ALA A 214 -4.59 13.57 3.58
N ILE A 215 -3.97 12.51 3.07
CA ILE A 215 -2.51 12.37 2.97
C ILE A 215 -1.94 13.43 2.03
N LEU A 216 -2.54 13.62 0.86
CA LEU A 216 -2.13 14.68 -0.09
C LEU A 216 -2.25 16.07 0.55
N LEU A 217 -3.38 16.36 1.22
CA LEU A 217 -3.56 17.64 1.91
C LEU A 217 -2.58 17.83 3.05
N GLY A 218 -2.20 16.74 3.75
CA GLY A 218 -1.16 16.74 4.77
C GLY A 218 0.21 17.12 4.21
N LEU A 219 0.59 16.52 3.08
CA LEU A 219 1.83 16.86 2.38
C LEU A 219 1.84 18.33 1.94
N VAL A 220 0.75 18.81 1.34
CA VAL A 220 0.64 20.21 0.88
C VAL A 220 0.69 21.17 2.07
N ALA A 221 -0.10 20.94 3.12
CA ALA A 221 -0.13 21.82 4.29
C ALA A 221 1.20 21.83 5.05
N GLY A 222 1.80 20.65 5.29
CA GLY A 222 3.09 20.53 5.96
C GLY A 222 4.21 21.22 5.16
N THR A 223 4.22 21.03 3.83
CA THR A 223 5.18 21.71 2.95
C THR A 223 4.97 23.23 2.92
N ALA A 224 3.72 23.68 2.91
CA ALA A 224 3.41 25.11 2.97
C ALA A 224 3.91 25.75 4.29
N VAL A 225 3.70 25.07 5.42
CA VAL A 225 4.23 25.52 6.71
C VAL A 225 5.76 25.55 6.71
N ALA A 226 6.41 24.52 6.20
CA ALA A 226 7.86 24.46 6.10
C ALA A 226 8.43 25.55 5.17
N PHE A 227 7.72 25.89 4.09
CA PHE A 227 8.08 26.99 3.20
C PHE A 227 7.97 28.35 3.88
N LEU A 228 6.88 28.58 4.61
CA LEU A 228 6.69 29.83 5.37
C LEU A 228 7.74 30.05 6.48
N LEU A 229 8.25 28.94 7.04
CA LEU A 229 9.30 28.96 8.05
C LEU A 229 10.72 29.01 7.44
N GLY A 230 10.85 28.90 6.10
CA GLY A 230 12.11 28.97 5.38
C GLY A 230 12.90 27.67 5.27
N ASP A 231 12.32 26.55 5.74
CA ASP A 231 12.96 25.22 5.72
C ASP A 231 12.75 24.46 4.39
N ALA A 232 11.64 24.74 3.68
CA ALA A 232 11.43 24.18 2.33
C ALA A 232 12.00 25.13 1.25
N LYS A 233 12.87 24.59 0.39
CA LYS A 233 13.56 25.36 -0.65
C LYS A 233 13.06 24.91 -2.04
N PHE A 234 12.43 25.84 -2.76
CA PHE A 234 11.95 25.61 -4.14
C PHE A 234 12.89 26.19 -5.22
N GLY A 235 14.16 26.45 -4.88
CA GLY A 235 15.14 27.02 -5.82
C GLY A 235 15.36 26.15 -7.06
N ASP A 236 15.35 24.83 -6.90
CA ASP A 236 15.55 23.89 -8.00
C ASP A 236 14.32 23.74 -8.91
N VAL A 237 13.13 24.08 -8.43
CA VAL A 237 11.91 24.14 -9.26
C VAL A 237 12.06 25.14 -10.41
N GLY A 238 12.76 26.26 -10.15
CA GLY A 238 13.06 27.26 -11.16
C GLY A 238 13.96 26.74 -12.29
N LYS A 239 14.85 25.80 -11.97
CA LYS A 239 15.82 25.20 -12.91
C LYS A 239 15.21 24.06 -13.73
N SER A 240 14.13 23.44 -13.28
CA SER A 240 13.48 22.35 -13.98
C SER A 240 12.73 22.83 -15.21
N ASP A 241 12.74 22.02 -16.26
CA ASP A 241 12.04 22.30 -17.51
C ASP A 241 10.50 22.24 -17.30
N TRP A 242 9.75 22.94 -18.15
CA TRP A 242 8.30 22.88 -18.16
C TRP A 242 7.78 21.55 -18.72
N ILE A 243 8.46 21.00 -19.72
CA ILE A 243 8.09 19.75 -20.39
C ILE A 243 9.33 18.87 -20.45
N GLY A 244 9.17 17.62 -20.01
CA GLY A 244 10.19 16.58 -20.09
C GLY A 244 9.57 15.28 -20.55
N VAL A 245 10.31 14.47 -21.28
CA VAL A 245 9.85 13.18 -21.77
C VAL A 245 10.65 12.07 -21.10
N THR A 246 9.96 11.10 -20.55
CA THR A 246 10.59 9.88 -20.04
C THR A 246 11.11 9.03 -21.19
N THR A 247 12.40 8.78 -21.22
CA THR A 247 13.05 7.96 -22.25
C THR A 247 13.39 6.56 -21.70
N PRO A 248 13.31 5.51 -22.53
CA PRO A 248 13.75 4.18 -22.12
C PRO A 248 15.22 4.19 -21.67
N PHE A 249 15.51 3.47 -20.59
CA PHE A 249 16.89 3.26 -20.09
C PHE A 249 17.69 4.55 -19.84
N HIS A 250 17.03 5.62 -19.37
CA HIS A 250 17.65 6.93 -19.13
C HIS A 250 18.89 6.85 -18.22
N PHE A 251 18.83 6.05 -17.16
CA PHE A 251 19.93 5.89 -16.21
C PHE A 251 21.02 4.94 -16.71
N GLY A 252 20.80 4.23 -17.81
CA GLY A 252 21.74 3.29 -18.42
C GLY A 252 21.12 1.93 -18.71
N VAL A 253 21.96 1.01 -19.19
CA VAL A 253 21.53 -0.36 -19.52
C VAL A 253 21.30 -1.17 -18.23
N PRO A 254 20.11 -1.80 -18.05
CA PRO A 254 19.80 -2.61 -16.89
C PRO A 254 20.81 -3.75 -16.70
N LYS A 255 21.13 -4.06 -15.44
CA LYS A 255 21.96 -5.19 -15.05
C LYS A 255 21.09 -6.32 -14.51
N PHE A 256 21.31 -7.51 -15.02
CA PHE A 256 20.53 -8.70 -14.64
C PHE A 256 21.34 -9.55 -13.67
N GLU A 257 20.99 -9.47 -12.40
CA GLU A 257 21.64 -10.21 -11.31
C GLU A 257 20.64 -11.19 -10.70
N TRP A 258 21.09 -12.40 -10.41
CA TRP A 258 20.20 -13.50 -10.01
C TRP A 258 19.45 -13.23 -8.72
N PHE A 259 20.15 -12.82 -7.66
CA PHE A 259 19.52 -12.58 -6.35
C PHE A 259 18.48 -11.44 -6.37
N PRO A 260 18.77 -10.26 -6.94
CA PRO A 260 17.77 -9.22 -7.16
C PRO A 260 16.54 -9.69 -7.94
N ILE A 261 16.75 -10.53 -8.97
CA ILE A 261 15.64 -11.10 -9.75
C ILE A 261 14.77 -12.00 -8.88
N VAL A 262 15.36 -12.94 -8.11
CA VAL A 262 14.59 -13.81 -7.22
C VAL A 262 13.81 -13.01 -6.19
N LEU A 263 14.44 -12.01 -5.58
CA LEU A 263 13.79 -11.14 -4.61
C LEU A 263 12.59 -10.42 -5.23
N MET A 264 12.75 -9.89 -6.44
CA MET A 264 11.67 -9.20 -7.13
C MET A 264 10.57 -10.16 -7.62
N LEU A 265 10.88 -11.41 -7.95
CA LEU A 265 9.88 -12.44 -8.24
C LEU A 265 9.00 -12.75 -7.03
N ILE A 266 9.58 -12.80 -5.82
CA ILE A 266 8.82 -12.96 -4.57
C ILE A 266 7.89 -11.75 -4.36
N VAL A 267 8.37 -10.54 -4.59
CA VAL A 267 7.54 -9.32 -4.56
C VAL A 267 6.36 -9.47 -5.51
N MET A 268 6.60 -9.86 -6.77
CA MET A 268 5.53 -9.99 -7.75
C MET A 268 4.53 -11.10 -7.41
N LEU A 269 4.92 -12.16 -6.73
CA LEU A 269 3.97 -13.14 -6.19
C LEU A 269 3.00 -12.53 -5.18
N ILE A 270 3.51 -11.66 -4.30
CA ILE A 270 2.69 -10.94 -3.31
C ILE A 270 1.73 -9.98 -4.01
N THR A 271 2.23 -9.18 -4.94
CA THR A 271 1.41 -8.20 -5.68
C THR A 271 0.32 -8.85 -6.52
N MET A 272 0.57 -10.06 -7.06
CA MET A 272 -0.48 -10.82 -7.75
C MET A 272 -1.67 -11.13 -6.82
N VAL A 273 -1.42 -11.39 -5.54
CA VAL A 273 -2.48 -11.62 -4.55
C VAL A 273 -3.22 -10.33 -4.24
N GLU A 274 -2.49 -9.21 -4.05
CA GLU A 274 -3.08 -7.88 -3.83
C GLU A 274 -4.01 -7.50 -5.00
N THR A 275 -3.52 -7.52 -6.23
CA THR A 275 -4.34 -7.21 -7.42
C THR A 275 -5.53 -8.15 -7.58
N THR A 276 -5.38 -9.42 -7.23
CA THR A 276 -6.51 -10.37 -7.26
C THR A 276 -7.59 -9.93 -6.29
N GLY A 277 -7.24 -9.59 -5.06
CA GLY A 277 -8.15 -9.07 -4.04
C GLY A 277 -8.88 -7.81 -4.50
N ASP A 278 -8.13 -6.82 -5.01
CA ASP A 278 -8.68 -5.56 -5.50
C ASP A 278 -9.60 -5.73 -6.70
N THR A 279 -9.29 -6.69 -7.59
CA THR A 279 -10.12 -7.01 -8.76
C THR A 279 -11.48 -7.55 -8.34
N TYR A 280 -11.54 -8.44 -7.35
CA TYR A 280 -12.81 -8.93 -6.78
C TYR A 280 -13.54 -7.81 -6.05
N ALA A 281 -12.84 -7.04 -5.22
CA ALA A 281 -13.44 -5.94 -4.47
C ALA A 281 -14.12 -4.90 -5.38
N VAL A 282 -13.44 -4.51 -6.47
CA VAL A 282 -14.03 -3.58 -7.45
C VAL A 282 -15.18 -4.25 -8.19
N GLY A 283 -15.06 -5.53 -8.57
CA GLY A 283 -16.14 -6.28 -9.20
C GLY A 283 -17.44 -6.23 -8.40
N ASP A 284 -17.34 -6.49 -7.09
CA ASP A 284 -18.48 -6.43 -6.16
C ASP A 284 -19.07 -5.03 -6.08
N ILE A 285 -18.24 -3.99 -5.93
CA ILE A 285 -18.69 -2.59 -5.84
C ILE A 285 -19.44 -2.16 -7.11
N VAL A 286 -18.94 -2.54 -8.27
CA VAL A 286 -19.55 -2.12 -9.55
C VAL A 286 -20.69 -3.06 -9.96
N GLY A 287 -20.83 -4.23 -9.32
CA GLY A 287 -21.83 -5.25 -9.62
C GLY A 287 -21.52 -6.04 -10.89
N LYS A 288 -20.24 -6.26 -11.18
CA LYS A 288 -19.77 -7.06 -12.31
C LYS A 288 -19.10 -8.32 -11.81
N GLU A 289 -19.59 -9.48 -12.26
CA GLU A 289 -18.98 -10.76 -11.91
C GLU A 289 -17.54 -10.82 -12.41
N VAL A 290 -16.63 -11.23 -11.51
CA VAL A 290 -15.20 -11.41 -11.77
C VAL A 290 -14.89 -12.89 -11.86
N ASP A 291 -14.56 -13.34 -13.04
CA ASP A 291 -14.12 -14.71 -13.29
C ASP A 291 -12.57 -14.83 -13.30
N SER A 292 -12.09 -16.05 -13.37
CA SER A 292 -10.65 -16.34 -13.40
C SER A 292 -9.92 -15.69 -14.60
N GLU A 293 -10.61 -15.48 -15.72
CA GLU A 293 -10.01 -14.81 -16.89
C GLU A 293 -9.89 -13.29 -16.64
N THR A 294 -10.87 -12.68 -15.95
CA THR A 294 -10.80 -11.26 -15.56
C THR A 294 -9.60 -11.02 -14.65
N VAL A 295 -9.38 -11.88 -13.65
CA VAL A 295 -8.19 -11.82 -12.79
C VAL A 295 -6.90 -12.03 -13.61
N ALA A 296 -6.85 -13.04 -14.46
CA ALA A 296 -5.68 -13.27 -15.32
C ALA A 296 -5.39 -12.07 -16.24
N ARG A 297 -6.43 -11.38 -16.73
CA ARG A 297 -6.27 -10.13 -17.51
C ARG A 297 -5.73 -8.98 -16.68
N ALA A 298 -6.14 -8.85 -15.40
CA ALA A 298 -5.57 -7.89 -14.48
C ALA A 298 -4.08 -8.14 -14.27
N LEU A 299 -3.70 -9.38 -13.99
CA LEU A 299 -2.31 -9.76 -13.75
C LEU A 299 -1.41 -9.66 -15.00
N ARG A 300 -1.98 -9.87 -16.20
CA ARG A 300 -1.25 -9.57 -17.46
C ARG A 300 -0.96 -8.08 -17.57
N ALA A 301 -1.87 -7.22 -17.12
CA ALA A 301 -1.61 -5.79 -17.09
C ALA A 301 -0.53 -5.42 -16.06
N ASP A 302 -0.55 -6.01 -14.86
CA ASP A 302 0.48 -5.82 -13.83
C ASP A 302 1.87 -6.22 -14.33
N GLY A 303 1.97 -7.42 -14.93
CA GLY A 303 3.24 -7.89 -15.49
C GLY A 303 3.75 -7.02 -16.63
N ALA A 304 2.86 -6.63 -17.56
CA ALA A 304 3.21 -5.73 -18.66
C ALA A 304 3.61 -4.34 -18.16
N ALA A 305 2.86 -3.78 -17.19
CA ALA A 305 3.16 -2.49 -16.57
C ALA A 305 4.48 -2.52 -15.81
N THR A 306 4.76 -3.58 -15.06
CA THR A 306 6.03 -3.78 -14.34
C THR A 306 7.22 -3.86 -15.29
N ALA A 307 7.11 -4.67 -16.36
CA ALA A 307 8.16 -4.75 -17.36
C ALA A 307 8.40 -3.40 -18.05
N LEU A 308 7.32 -2.70 -18.42
CA LEU A 308 7.37 -1.35 -18.97
C LEU A 308 7.99 -0.36 -17.96
N GLY A 309 7.64 -0.48 -16.68
CA GLY A 309 8.20 0.31 -15.58
C GLY A 309 9.71 0.21 -15.55
N GLY A 310 10.28 -0.99 -15.54
CA GLY A 310 11.73 -1.17 -15.57
C GLY A 310 12.40 -0.59 -16.82
N VAL A 311 11.72 -0.61 -17.98
CA VAL A 311 12.21 0.01 -19.22
C VAL A 311 12.16 1.55 -19.15
N LEU A 312 11.07 2.10 -18.59
CA LEU A 312 10.81 3.53 -18.47
C LEU A 312 11.34 4.15 -17.19
N ASN A 313 12.23 3.45 -16.47
CA ASN A 313 12.88 3.93 -15.23
C ASN A 313 11.89 4.15 -14.07
N SER A 314 10.89 3.31 -13.97
CA SER A 314 9.95 3.20 -12.86
C SER A 314 10.08 1.83 -12.17
N PHE A 315 9.11 1.44 -11.35
CA PHE A 315 9.17 0.33 -10.42
C PHE A 315 8.06 -0.71 -10.69
N PRO A 316 7.92 -1.77 -9.87
CA PRO A 316 6.86 -2.75 -10.05
C PRO A 316 5.47 -2.17 -9.80
N TYR A 317 4.49 -2.63 -10.58
CA TYR A 317 3.11 -2.14 -10.59
C TYR A 317 2.13 -3.13 -9.96
N VAL A 318 1.08 -2.57 -9.32
CA VAL A 318 -0.03 -3.28 -8.68
C VAL A 318 -1.32 -2.48 -8.83
N ALA A 319 -2.48 -3.12 -8.74
CA ALA A 319 -3.73 -2.41 -8.53
C ALA A 319 -3.71 -1.66 -7.20
N PHE A 320 -4.23 -0.42 -7.16
CA PHE A 320 -4.13 0.44 -5.98
C PHE A 320 -5.39 0.39 -5.14
N ALA A 321 -5.31 -0.20 -3.96
CA ALA A 321 -6.42 -0.44 -3.04
C ALA A 321 -7.14 0.85 -2.60
N GLU A 322 -6.41 1.96 -2.46
CA GLU A 322 -6.97 3.27 -2.09
C GLU A 322 -8.02 3.75 -3.10
N ASN A 323 -7.84 3.42 -4.37
CA ASN A 323 -8.81 3.76 -5.41
C ASN A 323 -10.04 2.87 -5.40
N VAL A 324 -9.96 1.65 -4.87
CA VAL A 324 -11.12 0.78 -4.62
C VAL A 324 -12.08 1.45 -3.64
N GLY A 325 -11.54 2.03 -2.56
CA GLY A 325 -12.30 2.84 -1.60
C GLY A 325 -13.00 4.04 -2.26
N LEU A 326 -12.31 4.75 -3.17
CA LEU A 326 -12.89 5.88 -3.88
C LEU A 326 -14.05 5.47 -4.81
N VAL A 327 -13.94 4.36 -5.54
CA VAL A 327 -15.04 3.81 -6.37
C VAL A 327 -16.27 3.50 -5.52
N ARG A 328 -16.06 2.89 -4.33
CA ARG A 328 -17.13 2.60 -3.38
C ARG A 328 -17.84 3.86 -2.90
N MET A 329 -17.06 4.88 -2.51
CA MET A 329 -17.54 6.13 -1.96
C MET A 329 -18.28 6.98 -2.99
N THR A 330 -17.72 7.14 -4.19
CA THR A 330 -18.31 7.98 -5.24
C THR A 330 -19.44 7.30 -5.96
N LYS A 331 -19.53 5.96 -5.88
CA LYS A 331 -20.45 5.11 -6.64
C LYS A 331 -20.33 5.29 -8.15
N VAL A 332 -19.23 5.87 -8.62
CA VAL A 332 -18.93 6.05 -10.04
C VAL A 332 -18.30 4.77 -10.56
N LYS A 333 -19.07 4.01 -11.31
CA LYS A 333 -18.72 2.65 -11.76
C LYS A 333 -17.96 2.60 -13.09
N SER A 334 -17.93 3.71 -13.84
CA SER A 334 -17.35 3.76 -15.18
C SER A 334 -15.82 3.58 -15.15
N ARG A 335 -15.31 2.58 -15.87
CA ARG A 335 -13.86 2.36 -16.06
C ARG A 335 -13.17 3.47 -16.84
N PHE A 336 -13.91 4.24 -17.62
CA PHE A 336 -13.37 5.36 -18.39
C PHE A 336 -12.95 6.54 -17.51
N VAL A 337 -13.42 6.60 -16.27
CA VAL A 337 -12.93 7.56 -15.26
C VAL A 337 -11.46 7.28 -14.93
N VAL A 338 -11.08 6.01 -14.82
CA VAL A 338 -9.67 5.62 -14.61
C VAL A 338 -8.83 5.88 -15.86
N VAL A 339 -9.39 5.69 -17.04
CA VAL A 339 -8.70 6.10 -18.28
C VAL A 339 -8.41 7.60 -18.28
N ALA A 340 -9.38 8.43 -17.88
CA ALA A 340 -9.17 9.87 -17.74
C ALA A 340 -8.11 10.20 -16.66
N ALA A 341 -8.13 9.51 -15.53
CA ALA A 341 -7.08 9.62 -14.50
C ALA A 341 -5.70 9.28 -15.07
N GLY A 342 -5.60 8.20 -15.87
CA GLY A 342 -4.35 7.82 -16.55
C GLY A 342 -3.82 8.90 -17.49
N VAL A 343 -4.71 9.58 -18.22
CA VAL A 343 -4.32 10.73 -19.05
C VAL A 343 -3.77 11.87 -18.19
N PHE A 344 -4.42 12.21 -17.07
CA PHE A 344 -3.89 13.22 -16.16
C PHE A 344 -2.52 12.85 -15.59
N MET A 345 -2.31 11.57 -15.24
CA MET A 345 -1.01 11.11 -14.74
C MET A 345 0.09 11.20 -15.80
N ILE A 346 -0.22 10.84 -17.06
CA ILE A 346 0.73 11.04 -18.18
C ILE A 346 1.10 12.52 -18.31
N VAL A 347 0.11 13.42 -18.25
CA VAL A 347 0.37 14.87 -18.32
C VAL A 347 1.24 15.32 -17.17
N LEU A 348 0.97 14.87 -15.93
CA LEU A 348 1.79 15.18 -14.75
C LEU A 348 3.21 14.63 -14.90
N GLY A 349 3.37 13.41 -15.41
CA GLY A 349 4.68 12.80 -15.68
C GLY A 349 5.48 13.48 -16.81
N LEU A 350 4.86 14.34 -17.61
CA LEU A 350 5.53 15.18 -18.61
C LEU A 350 5.89 16.58 -18.07
N LEU A 351 5.62 16.86 -16.78
CA LEU A 351 5.84 18.16 -16.15
C LEU A 351 6.95 18.11 -15.08
N PRO A 352 8.25 18.21 -15.42
CA PRO A 352 9.35 18.19 -14.46
C PRO A 352 9.20 19.21 -13.34
N LYS A 353 8.64 20.38 -13.61
CA LYS A 353 8.35 21.37 -12.56
C LYS A 353 7.39 20.86 -11.49
N ALA A 354 6.37 20.08 -11.86
CA ALA A 354 5.46 19.49 -10.89
C ALA A 354 6.18 18.45 -10.01
N ALA A 355 7.00 17.59 -10.61
CA ALA A 355 7.81 16.63 -9.86
C ALA A 355 8.86 17.33 -8.98
N ALA A 356 9.47 18.44 -9.42
CA ALA A 356 10.41 19.22 -8.63
C ALA A 356 9.75 19.83 -7.37
N ILE A 357 8.49 20.27 -7.46
CA ILE A 357 7.71 20.72 -6.29
C ILE A 357 7.55 19.58 -5.29
N VAL A 358 7.27 18.38 -5.77
CA VAL A 358 7.10 17.19 -4.94
C VAL A 358 8.43 16.72 -4.34
N ALA A 359 9.51 16.75 -5.11
CA ALA A 359 10.85 16.43 -4.62
C ALA A 359 11.37 17.44 -3.58
N ALA A 360 10.81 18.64 -3.54
CA ALA A 360 11.14 19.68 -2.55
C ALA A 360 10.37 19.54 -1.23
N VAL A 361 9.50 18.52 -1.07
CA VAL A 361 8.80 18.22 0.19
C VAL A 361 9.83 17.86 1.25
N PRO A 362 9.86 18.53 2.42
CA PRO A 362 10.81 18.21 3.48
C PRO A 362 10.63 16.79 4.02
N HIS A 363 11.74 16.12 4.33
CA HIS A 363 11.73 14.75 4.86
C HIS A 363 10.81 14.57 6.06
N GLY A 364 10.78 15.50 7.02
CA GLY A 364 9.88 15.43 8.17
C GLY A 364 8.40 15.39 7.77
N VAL A 365 7.98 16.21 6.79
CA VAL A 365 6.61 16.21 6.27
C VAL A 365 6.30 14.91 5.54
N LEU A 366 7.23 14.47 4.67
CA LEU A 366 7.10 13.22 3.92
C LEU A 366 6.98 12.01 4.85
N GLY A 367 7.87 11.94 5.85
CA GLY A 367 7.90 10.86 6.83
C GLY A 367 6.64 10.79 7.69
N GLY A 368 6.09 11.95 8.09
CA GLY A 368 4.79 12.02 8.78
C GLY A 368 3.66 11.43 7.94
N ALA A 369 3.55 11.82 6.68
CA ALA A 369 2.54 11.31 5.74
C ALA A 369 2.74 9.81 5.44
N ALA A 370 3.97 9.39 5.16
CA ALA A 370 4.32 7.99 4.87
C ALA A 370 4.03 7.07 6.06
N THR A 371 4.32 7.50 7.29
CA THR A 371 4.04 6.73 8.50
C THR A 371 2.56 6.45 8.67
N VAL A 372 1.68 7.46 8.45
CA VAL A 372 0.22 7.25 8.49
C VAL A 372 -0.21 6.27 7.40
N MET A 373 0.31 6.41 6.19
CA MET A 373 -0.04 5.54 5.07
C MET A 373 0.39 4.09 5.33
N PHE A 374 1.60 3.84 5.81
CA PHE A 374 2.07 2.49 6.14
C PHE A 374 1.30 1.88 7.30
N ALA A 375 0.90 2.69 8.29
CA ALA A 375 0.02 2.25 9.36
C ALA A 375 -1.36 1.82 8.82
N MET A 376 -1.91 2.51 7.82
CA MET A 376 -3.16 2.12 7.16
C MET A 376 -3.00 0.81 6.37
N VAL A 377 -1.86 0.58 5.70
CA VAL A 377 -1.55 -0.69 5.05
C VAL A 377 -1.49 -1.82 6.09
N ALA A 378 -0.79 -1.62 7.22
CA ALA A 378 -0.77 -2.61 8.30
C ALA A 378 -2.18 -2.93 8.82
N LEU A 379 -3.02 -1.90 8.99
CA LEU A 379 -4.40 -2.06 9.44
C LEU A 379 -5.23 -2.87 8.44
N ALA A 380 -5.07 -2.68 7.14
CA ALA A 380 -5.75 -3.48 6.11
C ALA A 380 -5.39 -4.98 6.22
N GLY A 381 -4.12 -5.28 6.50
CA GLY A 381 -3.68 -6.65 6.80
C GLY A 381 -4.33 -7.22 8.06
N ILE A 382 -4.37 -6.44 9.15
CA ILE A 382 -5.01 -6.81 10.42
C ILE A 382 -6.51 -7.07 10.21
N GLN A 383 -7.21 -6.25 9.44
CA GLN A 383 -8.62 -6.45 9.10
C GLN A 383 -8.83 -7.76 8.33
N THR A 384 -7.92 -8.11 7.43
CA THR A 384 -7.95 -9.40 6.74
C THR A 384 -7.75 -10.56 7.72
N LEU A 385 -6.83 -10.44 8.69
CA LEU A 385 -6.62 -11.41 9.76
C LEU A 385 -7.82 -11.53 10.71
N GLY A 386 -8.60 -10.48 10.89
CA GLY A 386 -9.83 -10.49 11.68
C GLY A 386 -10.89 -11.50 11.19
N LYS A 387 -10.75 -12.00 9.95
CA LYS A 387 -11.62 -13.05 9.37
C LYS A 387 -11.07 -14.46 9.57
N VAL A 388 -9.85 -14.59 10.05
CA VAL A 388 -9.18 -15.85 10.32
C VAL A 388 -9.44 -16.23 11.77
N ASP A 389 -9.76 -17.50 12.02
CA ASP A 389 -9.84 -17.99 13.40
C ASP A 389 -8.44 -18.06 14.02
N LEU A 390 -8.06 -17.00 14.72
CA LEU A 390 -6.78 -16.89 15.44
C LEU A 390 -6.79 -17.64 16.78
N LYS A 391 -7.93 -18.20 17.22
CA LYS A 391 -7.98 -19.11 18.38
C LYS A 391 -7.36 -20.45 18.01
N GLU A 392 -7.34 -20.79 16.74
CA GLU A 392 -6.62 -21.96 16.23
C GLU A 392 -5.10 -21.69 16.35
N GLU A 393 -4.42 -22.45 17.22
CA GLU A 393 -3.02 -22.24 17.61
C GLU A 393 -2.07 -22.15 16.39
N LYS A 394 -2.29 -23.00 15.37
CA LYS A 394 -1.48 -22.97 14.15
C LYS A 394 -1.60 -21.67 13.35
N ASN A 395 -2.80 -21.09 13.27
CA ASN A 395 -2.97 -19.81 12.58
C ASN A 395 -2.31 -18.67 13.36
N ALA A 396 -2.43 -18.66 14.70
CA ALA A 396 -1.74 -17.70 15.55
C ALA A 396 -0.21 -17.82 15.44
N LEU A 397 0.33 -19.05 15.38
CA LEU A 397 1.76 -19.29 15.18
C LEU A 397 2.24 -18.81 13.82
N ILE A 398 1.49 -19.05 12.73
CA ILE A 398 1.83 -18.54 11.39
C ILE A 398 1.99 -17.02 11.44
N VAL A 399 1.01 -16.30 12.00
CA VAL A 399 1.04 -14.85 12.10
C VAL A 399 2.20 -14.37 12.99
N GLY A 400 2.30 -14.88 14.21
CA GLY A 400 3.28 -14.41 15.20
C GLY A 400 4.73 -14.64 14.78
N VAL A 401 5.03 -15.85 14.30
CA VAL A 401 6.40 -16.22 13.85
C VAL A 401 6.77 -15.44 12.59
N SER A 402 5.85 -15.26 11.64
CA SER A 402 6.12 -14.49 10.42
C SER A 402 6.41 -13.02 10.73
N LEU A 403 5.69 -12.41 11.68
CA LEU A 403 5.98 -11.05 12.15
C LEU A 403 7.36 -10.96 12.82
N ALA A 404 7.74 -11.96 13.63
CA ALA A 404 9.07 -12.01 14.24
C ALA A 404 10.18 -12.08 13.19
N PHE A 405 10.04 -12.93 12.17
CA PHE A 405 10.98 -12.99 11.03
C PHE A 405 11.03 -11.69 10.24
N ALA A 406 9.89 -11.04 10.03
CA ALA A 406 9.81 -9.77 9.32
C ALA A 406 10.56 -8.63 10.03
N LEU A 407 10.52 -8.60 11.35
CA LEU A 407 11.18 -7.57 12.14
C LEU A 407 12.68 -7.81 12.34
N LEU A 408 13.16 -9.03 12.12
CA LEU A 408 14.55 -9.41 12.38
C LEU A 408 15.58 -8.51 11.68
N PRO A 409 15.47 -8.18 10.38
CA PRO A 409 16.43 -7.29 9.73
C PRO A 409 16.44 -5.87 10.26
N ALA A 410 15.28 -5.36 10.68
CA ALA A 410 15.15 -4.01 11.22
C ALA A 410 15.71 -3.90 12.66
N THR A 411 15.59 -4.97 13.45
CA THR A 411 16.01 -4.99 14.85
C THR A 411 17.46 -5.44 15.04
N VAL A 412 17.94 -6.34 14.19
CA VAL A 412 19.30 -6.90 14.24
C VAL A 412 19.95 -6.86 12.85
N PRO A 413 20.26 -5.68 12.31
CA PRO A 413 20.73 -5.53 10.91
C PRO A 413 22.04 -6.29 10.63
N VAL A 414 22.85 -6.53 11.67
CA VAL A 414 24.14 -7.23 11.56
C VAL A 414 23.99 -8.74 11.45
N PHE A 415 22.79 -9.28 11.72
CA PHE A 415 22.58 -10.73 11.80
C PHE A 415 22.94 -11.46 10.50
N PHE A 416 22.53 -10.91 9.37
CA PHE A 416 22.81 -11.50 8.07
C PHE A 416 24.08 -10.94 7.38
N SER A 417 24.44 -9.66 7.67
CA SER A 417 25.51 -8.97 6.97
C SER A 417 26.93 -9.44 7.36
N LYS A 418 27.10 -10.04 8.54
CA LYS A 418 28.44 -10.36 9.08
C LYS A 418 28.99 -11.70 8.59
N HIS A 419 28.13 -12.65 8.27
CA HIS A 419 28.52 -14.04 8.03
C HIS A 419 28.01 -14.63 6.71
N MET A 420 27.36 -13.82 5.88
CA MET A 420 26.78 -14.23 4.59
C MET A 420 27.33 -13.41 3.45
N ASP A 421 27.34 -13.99 2.26
CA ASP A 421 27.66 -13.26 1.03
C ASP A 421 26.70 -12.08 0.83
N ALA A 422 27.17 -11.03 0.16
CA ALA A 422 26.41 -9.81 -0.05
C ALA A 422 25.02 -10.06 -0.67
N ASP A 423 24.94 -10.99 -1.62
CA ASP A 423 23.72 -11.37 -2.32
C ASP A 423 22.69 -12.00 -1.37
N LEU A 424 23.10 -13.03 -0.63
CA LEU A 424 22.24 -13.71 0.33
C LEU A 424 21.85 -12.79 1.49
N SER A 425 22.78 -11.93 1.94
CA SER A 425 22.51 -10.90 2.94
C SER A 425 21.43 -9.94 2.44
N SER A 426 21.49 -9.48 1.21
CA SER A 426 20.47 -8.58 0.63
C SER A 426 19.08 -9.22 0.58
N LEU A 427 18.99 -10.50 0.23
CA LEU A 427 17.73 -11.24 0.22
C LEU A 427 17.12 -11.34 1.64
N LEU A 428 17.95 -11.71 2.62
CA LEU A 428 17.52 -11.94 3.99
C LEU A 428 17.36 -10.65 4.80
N ASN A 429 17.94 -9.54 4.38
CA ASN A 429 17.72 -8.22 4.98
C ASN A 429 16.39 -7.56 4.57
N SER A 430 15.62 -8.16 3.66
CA SER A 430 14.25 -7.72 3.37
C SER A 430 13.26 -8.34 4.36
N GLY A 431 12.78 -7.54 5.31
CA GLY A 431 11.77 -7.99 6.28
C GLY A 431 10.47 -8.46 5.62
N VAL A 432 10.05 -7.81 4.53
CA VAL A 432 8.87 -8.24 3.76
C VAL A 432 9.09 -9.63 3.18
N THR A 433 10.26 -9.88 2.59
CA THR A 433 10.60 -11.18 2.00
C THR A 433 10.66 -12.29 3.06
N LEU A 434 11.33 -12.03 4.19
CA LEU A 434 11.42 -13.00 5.28
C LEU A 434 10.05 -13.30 5.88
N GLY A 435 9.26 -12.28 6.19
CA GLY A 435 7.95 -12.45 6.78
C GLY A 435 6.96 -13.16 5.83
N ALA A 436 6.94 -12.77 4.55
CA ALA A 436 6.10 -13.42 3.54
C ALA A 436 6.50 -14.89 3.31
N THR A 437 7.80 -15.15 3.18
CA THR A 437 8.31 -16.52 3.02
C THR A 437 7.97 -17.37 4.24
N ALA A 438 8.16 -16.84 5.45
CA ALA A 438 7.80 -17.54 6.68
C ALA A 438 6.29 -17.83 6.72
N ALA A 439 5.43 -16.88 6.37
CA ALA A 439 3.98 -17.09 6.34
C ALA A 439 3.57 -18.21 5.38
N ILE A 440 4.13 -18.23 4.17
CA ILE A 440 3.85 -19.26 3.17
C ILE A 440 4.34 -20.62 3.66
N VAL A 441 5.61 -20.71 4.11
CA VAL A 441 6.22 -21.98 4.53
C VAL A 441 5.52 -22.54 5.77
N LEU A 442 5.25 -21.72 6.77
CA LEU A 442 4.53 -22.17 7.98
C LEU A 442 3.12 -22.60 7.66
N ASN A 443 2.42 -21.88 6.77
CA ASN A 443 1.09 -22.30 6.34
C ASN A 443 1.12 -23.66 5.61
N LEU A 444 2.11 -23.90 4.75
CA LEU A 444 2.28 -25.20 4.11
C LEU A 444 2.56 -26.32 5.11
N ILE A 445 3.35 -26.04 6.14
CA ILE A 445 3.67 -27.01 7.20
C ILE A 445 2.45 -27.32 8.05
N PHE A 446 1.71 -26.32 8.50
CA PHE A 446 0.62 -26.50 9.47
C PHE A 446 -0.74 -26.80 8.84
N ASN A 447 -1.05 -26.15 7.71
CA ASN A 447 -2.38 -26.23 7.07
C ASN A 447 -2.35 -26.98 5.72
N GLY A 448 -1.15 -27.19 5.13
CA GLY A 448 -1.02 -27.71 3.78
C GLY A 448 -1.49 -26.71 2.72
N LEU A 449 -1.78 -27.21 1.51
CA LEU A 449 -2.40 -26.39 0.46
C LEU A 449 -3.88 -26.20 0.80
N ALA A 450 -4.38 -24.95 0.73
CA ALA A 450 -5.78 -24.65 0.93
C ALA A 450 -6.67 -25.54 0.03
N LYS A 451 -7.78 -26.07 0.59
CA LYS A 451 -8.72 -26.90 -0.18
C LYS A 451 -9.34 -26.08 -1.31
N ASP A 452 -9.73 -26.74 -2.39
CA ASP A 452 -10.48 -26.15 -3.51
C ASP A 452 -11.95 -25.91 -3.10
N ASP A 453 -12.20 -25.08 -2.10
CA ASP A 453 -13.54 -24.59 -1.81
C ASP A 453 -13.86 -23.57 -2.90
N ALA A 454 -14.73 -23.95 -3.84
CA ALA A 454 -15.07 -23.18 -5.04
C ALA A 454 -15.67 -21.78 -4.75
N HIS A 455 -15.80 -21.40 -3.47
CA HIS A 455 -16.39 -20.13 -3.00
C HIS A 455 -15.56 -19.40 -1.94
N GLY A 456 -14.33 -19.85 -1.59
CA GLY A 456 -13.61 -19.37 -0.41
C GLY A 456 -12.30 -18.62 -0.63
N ALA A 457 -11.81 -18.54 -1.87
CA ALA A 457 -10.62 -17.72 -2.10
C ALA A 457 -11.03 -16.28 -2.35
N PRO A 458 -10.81 -15.30 -2.53
CA PRO A 458 -10.65 -13.89 -2.22
C PRO A 458 -11.91 -13.11 -1.77
N GLU A 459 -13.11 -13.71 -1.66
CA GLU A 459 -14.30 -13.01 -1.11
C GLU A 459 -14.05 -12.45 0.31
N ALA A 460 -13.15 -13.08 1.06
CA ALA A 460 -12.78 -12.65 2.39
C ALA A 460 -12.09 -11.27 2.43
N GLY A 461 -11.25 -10.93 1.44
CA GLY A 461 -10.60 -9.62 1.35
C GLY A 461 -11.58 -8.51 0.96
N ALA A 462 -12.49 -8.81 0.02
CA ALA A 462 -13.46 -7.86 -0.51
C ALA A 462 -14.56 -7.50 0.52
N ARG A 463 -15.05 -8.49 1.29
CA ARG A 463 -16.04 -8.26 2.35
C ARG A 463 -15.48 -7.46 3.53
N ALA A 464 -14.18 -7.60 3.89
CA ALA A 464 -13.59 -6.88 5.02
C ALA A 464 -13.55 -5.37 4.82
N LEU A 465 -13.30 -4.93 3.61
CA LEU A 465 -13.35 -3.50 3.29
C LEU A 465 -14.81 -2.98 3.19
N GLY A 466 -15.80 -3.89 3.04
CA GLY A 466 -17.21 -3.56 2.93
C GLY A 466 -17.97 -3.42 4.24
N GLU A 467 -17.64 -4.25 5.22
CA GLU A 467 -18.40 -4.32 6.48
C GLU A 467 -17.86 -3.36 7.55
N ALA A 468 -16.57 -3.03 7.55
CA ALA A 468 -15.99 -2.10 8.51
C ALA A 468 -16.50 -0.64 8.35
N GLU A 469 -17.01 -0.25 7.17
CA GLU A 469 -17.60 1.07 6.94
C GLU A 469 -19.12 1.11 7.09
N ALA A 470 -19.82 -0.03 7.08
CA ALA A 470 -21.27 -0.07 7.24
C ALA A 470 -21.71 0.19 8.71
N ASP A 471 -20.83 -0.10 9.68
CA ASP A 471 -21.12 0.07 11.11
C ASP A 471 -20.86 1.52 11.61
N THR A 472 -20.34 2.41 10.77
CA THR A 472 -20.05 3.81 11.13
C THR A 472 -21.01 4.83 10.49
N ALA A 473 -22.06 4.40 9.77
CA ALA A 473 -23.05 5.31 9.22
C ALA A 473 -24.08 5.70 10.30
N PRO A 474 -24.33 7.00 10.57
CA PRO A 474 -25.36 7.43 11.49
C PRO A 474 -26.75 7.09 10.89
N GLY A 475 -27.57 6.40 11.70
CA GLY A 475 -28.89 5.91 11.32
C GLY A 475 -29.78 6.98 10.69
N SER A 476 -30.30 6.69 9.50
CA SER A 476 -31.47 7.36 8.94
C SER A 476 -32.71 6.63 9.46
N GLY A 477 -33.34 7.22 10.47
CA GLY A 477 -34.68 6.83 10.87
C GLY A 477 -35.70 7.21 9.79
N THR A 478 -36.54 6.27 9.43
CA THR A 478 -37.90 6.54 8.95
C THR A 478 -38.83 5.50 9.55
N ASP A 479 -39.82 6.04 10.25
CA ASP A 479 -40.94 5.36 10.83
C ASP A 479 -41.78 4.57 9.83
N ALA A 480 -42.32 3.44 10.24
CA ALA A 480 -43.74 3.16 10.11
C ALA A 480 -44.13 1.76 10.70
N ASP A 481 -45.07 1.83 11.63
CA ASP A 481 -46.12 0.88 12.00
C ASP A 481 -45.80 -0.48 12.64
N ALA A 482 -45.90 -0.44 13.93
CA ALA A 482 -46.84 -1.20 14.80
C ALA A 482 -47.02 -2.73 14.57
N ILE A 483 -46.57 -3.49 15.56
CA ILE A 483 -47.42 -4.48 16.27
C ILE A 483 -46.74 -4.76 17.62
N VAL A 484 -47.47 -4.48 18.71
CA VAL A 484 -47.13 -4.79 20.12
C VAL A 484 -47.45 -6.24 20.41
N PRO A 485 -46.60 -6.97 21.10
CA PRO A 485 -47.05 -7.97 22.09
C PRO A 485 -46.52 -7.63 23.49
N GLU A 486 -47.40 -7.90 24.41
CA GLU A 486 -47.46 -7.73 25.84
C GLU A 486 -46.19 -8.02 26.63
N ALA A 487 -45.97 -7.18 27.63
CA ALA A 487 -44.92 -7.23 28.61
C ALA A 487 -45.09 -8.40 29.61
N SER A 488 -44.00 -9.13 29.84
CA SER A 488 -43.78 -9.86 31.10
C SER A 488 -42.61 -9.21 31.84
N ALA A 489 -42.82 -8.89 33.12
CA ALA A 489 -41.91 -8.16 33.98
C ALA A 489 -40.60 -8.92 34.25
N PRO A 490 -39.47 -8.21 34.43
CA PRO A 490 -38.21 -8.85 34.80
C PRO A 490 -38.13 -9.07 36.33
N GLU A 491 -37.75 -10.28 36.73
CA GLU A 491 -37.30 -10.64 38.07
C GLU A 491 -35.97 -9.90 38.43
N ALA A 492 -35.88 -9.46 39.67
CA ALA A 492 -34.74 -8.78 40.24
C ALA A 492 -33.55 -9.75 40.44
N PRO A 493 -32.31 -9.37 40.15
CA PRO A 493 -31.14 -10.19 40.47
C PRO A 493 -30.77 -10.11 41.95
N ALA A 494 -30.46 -11.27 42.51
CA ALA A 494 -30.02 -11.48 43.91
C ALA A 494 -28.70 -10.80 44.22
N ALA A 495 -28.61 -10.29 45.45
CA ALA A 495 -27.43 -9.61 46.01
C ALA A 495 -26.21 -10.54 46.15
N VAL A 496 -25.05 -10.09 45.68
CA VAL A 496 -23.76 -10.71 45.93
C VAL A 496 -23.13 -10.07 47.20
N PRO A 497 -22.63 -10.86 48.19
CA PRO A 497 -22.07 -10.31 49.40
C PRO A 497 -20.69 -9.69 49.19
N ALA A 498 -20.46 -8.57 49.87
CA ALA A 498 -19.20 -7.80 49.90
C ALA A 498 -18.05 -8.62 50.51
N GLN A 499 -16.94 -8.72 49.80
CA GLN A 499 -15.68 -9.18 50.33
C GLN A 499 -14.88 -8.00 50.90
N ALA A 500 -14.34 -8.22 52.09
CA ALA A 500 -13.64 -7.27 52.92
C ALA A 500 -12.32 -6.79 52.35
N ALA A 501 -12.03 -5.51 52.54
CA ALA A 501 -10.77 -4.85 52.20
C ALA A 501 -9.63 -5.32 53.12
N ALA A 502 -8.47 -5.62 52.53
CA ALA A 502 -7.21 -5.83 53.26
C ALA A 502 -6.47 -4.49 53.50
N PRO A 503 -5.74 -4.33 54.60
CA PRO A 503 -5.18 -3.04 54.99
C PRO A 503 -3.85 -2.71 54.27
N ALA A 504 -3.58 -1.41 54.11
CA ALA A 504 -2.37 -0.84 53.56
C ALA A 504 -1.14 -1.06 54.49
N PRO A 505 0.08 -1.22 53.95
CA PRO A 505 1.29 -1.26 54.76
C PRO A 505 1.78 0.14 55.16
N SER A 506 2.15 0.21 56.43
CA SER A 506 2.69 1.34 57.19
C SER A 506 4.03 1.83 56.66
N ALA A 507 4.21 3.16 56.72
CA ALA A 507 5.48 3.87 56.48
C ALA A 507 6.52 3.52 57.58
N ALA A 508 7.73 3.17 57.15
CA ALA A 508 8.90 3.08 58.03
C ALA A 508 9.84 4.27 57.78
N LYS A 509 10.31 4.82 58.89
CA LYS A 509 11.12 6.02 59.08
C LYS A 509 12.52 5.91 58.46
N ALA A 510 13.00 7.08 58.03
CA ALA A 510 14.41 7.38 57.81
C ALA A 510 15.24 7.29 59.10
N ASP A 511 16.47 6.81 58.99
CA ASP A 511 17.56 7.12 59.92
C ASP A 511 18.88 7.29 59.17
N ASP A 512 19.59 8.30 59.62
CA ASP A 512 20.85 8.90 59.22
C ASP A 512 22.05 7.94 59.08
N ALA A 513 22.95 8.26 58.11
CA ALA A 513 24.40 8.45 58.42
C ALA A 513 25.22 8.73 57.15
N ASP A 514 25.89 9.80 57.17
CA ASP A 514 26.99 10.47 56.50
C ASP A 514 28.33 9.69 56.54
N PRO A 515 29.45 10.18 56.01
CA PRO A 515 29.90 10.45 54.63
C PRO A 515 31.25 9.77 54.25
N THR A 516 31.47 9.81 52.88
CA THR A 516 32.78 9.89 52.18
C THR A 516 34.04 9.09 52.67
N PRO A 517 35.06 8.79 51.79
CA PRO A 517 35.60 9.62 50.69
C PRO A 517 36.04 8.88 49.40
N SER A 518 36.24 9.67 48.35
CA SER A 518 37.09 9.33 47.20
C SER A 518 38.57 9.05 47.59
N PRO A 519 39.30 8.29 46.70
CA PRO A 519 40.28 8.98 45.86
C PRO A 519 40.56 8.43 44.46
N SER A 520 40.86 9.39 43.56
CA SER A 520 41.97 9.46 42.60
C SER A 520 42.24 8.33 41.61
N ALA A 521 42.26 8.81 40.35
CA ALA A 521 42.94 8.25 39.16
C ALA A 521 44.43 7.87 39.33
N PRO A 522 45.11 7.18 38.40
CA PRO A 522 45.56 7.83 37.18
C PRO A 522 44.91 7.31 35.90
#